data_b97a23fa35bf19056d0a4c60d30bccc2
#
_entry.id   b97a23fa35bf19056d0a4c60d30bccc2
#
_cell.length_a   1.000
_cell.length_b   1.000
_cell.length_c   1.000
_cell.angle_alpha   90.00
_cell.angle_beta   90.00
_cell.angle_gamma   90.00
#
_symmetry.space_group_name_H-M   'P 1'
#
loop_
_entity.id
_entity.type
_entity.pdbx_description
1 polymer ?
#
loop_
_entity_poly.entity_id
_entity_poly.type
_entity_poly.pdbx_seq_one_letter_code
_entity_poly.pdbx_strand_id
1 'polypeptide(L)'
;VSCSIFDEATEAVRLISAYDLLAVPVLDRHERMVGIVTYDEALDVTEEESTEDQLKLGGVGKLMGSIKDSTISRLYKMRVGWLVLLVFGNVFSGAGIAHFEDLIASMVALVFFLPLLVDSGGNAGSQSATLVVRALATGEVKRRDWLQMLGKECTVALLLGLTMAAAVASIGWWRGGPEIAAVVAATMVLIVLVGSVIGLL
;
A
#
# COMPACT_ATOMS: atom_id res chain seq x y z
N VAL A 1 16.04 -23.39 -21.22
CA VAL A 1 15.10 -22.55 -20.43
C VAL A 1 13.71 -22.79 -20.99
N SER A 2 12.76 -23.17 -20.14
CA SER A 2 11.38 -23.48 -20.50
C SER A 2 10.49 -23.24 -19.28
N CYS A 3 9.20 -23.01 -19.48
CA CYS A 3 8.20 -23.01 -18.42
C CYS A 3 7.24 -24.19 -18.60
N SER A 4 6.58 -24.58 -17.52
CA SER A 4 5.54 -25.60 -17.52
C SER A 4 4.18 -24.98 -17.84
N ILE A 5 3.28 -25.75 -18.45
CA ILE A 5 1.87 -25.35 -18.66
C ILE A 5 1.13 -25.06 -17.34
N PHE A 6 1.69 -25.49 -16.20
CA PHE A 6 1.14 -25.27 -14.86
C PHE A 6 1.76 -24.07 -14.14
N ASP A 7 2.79 -23.46 -14.70
CA ASP A 7 3.40 -22.26 -14.15
C ASP A 7 2.51 -21.06 -14.40
N GLU A 8 2.60 -20.07 -13.53
CA GLU A 8 1.92 -18.79 -13.74
C GLU A 8 2.56 -18.04 -14.92
N ALA A 9 1.78 -17.21 -15.62
CA ALA A 9 2.27 -16.44 -16.77
C ALA A 9 3.48 -15.53 -16.40
N THR A 10 3.52 -15.06 -15.15
CA THR A 10 4.64 -14.31 -14.56
C THR A 10 5.97 -15.03 -14.60
N GLU A 11 5.98 -16.36 -14.50
CA GLU A 11 7.22 -17.12 -14.60
C GLU A 11 7.81 -17.04 -16.02
N ALA A 12 6.97 -17.09 -17.06
CA ALA A 12 7.43 -16.88 -18.44
C ALA A 12 8.00 -15.47 -18.63
N VAL A 13 7.34 -14.44 -18.09
CA VAL A 13 7.84 -13.05 -18.08
C VAL A 13 9.21 -12.97 -17.41
N ARG A 14 9.35 -13.60 -16.24
CA ARG A 14 10.61 -13.62 -15.47
C ARG A 14 11.75 -14.27 -16.26
N LEU A 15 11.48 -15.39 -16.94
CA LEU A 15 12.46 -16.09 -17.76
C LEU A 15 12.88 -15.27 -18.99
N ILE A 16 11.92 -14.67 -19.68
CA ILE A 16 12.16 -13.78 -20.83
C ILE A 16 13.07 -12.63 -20.41
N SER A 17 12.73 -11.95 -19.29
CA SER A 17 13.51 -10.81 -18.77
C SER A 17 14.89 -11.22 -18.23
N ALA A 18 15.00 -12.36 -17.54
CA ALA A 18 16.26 -12.79 -16.92
C ALA A 18 17.31 -13.28 -17.93
N TYR A 19 16.87 -13.77 -19.07
CA TYR A 19 17.75 -14.37 -20.09
C TYR A 19 17.71 -13.64 -21.44
N ASP A 20 17.06 -12.48 -21.52
CA ASP A 20 16.90 -11.67 -22.75
C ASP A 20 16.35 -12.50 -23.92
N LEU A 21 15.32 -13.31 -23.67
CA LEU A 21 14.75 -14.22 -24.65
C LEU A 21 13.68 -13.54 -25.49
N LEU A 22 13.55 -13.92 -26.76
CA LEU A 22 12.45 -13.50 -27.63
C LEU A 22 11.20 -14.36 -27.43
N ALA A 23 11.37 -15.59 -26.94
CA ALA A 23 10.28 -16.49 -26.60
C ALA A 23 10.77 -17.60 -25.65
N VAL A 24 9.82 -18.17 -24.88
CA VAL A 24 10.05 -19.32 -23.99
C VAL A 24 9.11 -20.45 -24.39
N PRO A 25 9.62 -21.67 -24.59
CA PRO A 25 8.79 -22.84 -24.85
C PRO A 25 8.02 -23.25 -23.59
N VAL A 26 6.77 -23.64 -23.80
CA VAL A 26 5.88 -24.19 -22.75
C VAL A 26 5.83 -25.71 -22.90
N LEU A 27 6.12 -26.42 -21.82
CA LEU A 27 6.17 -27.87 -21.78
C LEU A 27 5.02 -28.48 -21.00
N ASP A 28 4.54 -29.64 -21.46
CA ASP A 28 3.57 -30.47 -20.72
C ASP A 28 4.28 -31.34 -19.65
N ARG A 29 3.48 -32.18 -18.94
CA ARG A 29 4.01 -33.15 -17.95
C ARG A 29 4.93 -34.19 -18.52
N HIS A 30 4.94 -34.36 -19.83
CA HIS A 30 5.79 -35.36 -20.57
C HIS A 30 6.94 -34.67 -21.28
N GLU A 31 7.30 -33.43 -20.88
CA GLU A 31 8.37 -32.62 -21.49
C GLU A 31 8.18 -32.34 -22.98
N ARG A 32 6.94 -32.42 -23.49
CA ARG A 32 6.64 -32.10 -24.89
C ARG A 32 6.24 -30.63 -24.98
N MET A 33 6.77 -29.95 -25.99
CA MET A 33 6.43 -28.56 -26.27
C MET A 33 4.97 -28.48 -26.75
N VAL A 34 4.16 -27.69 -26.01
CA VAL A 34 2.73 -27.49 -26.30
C VAL A 34 2.45 -26.07 -26.79
N GLY A 35 3.40 -25.14 -26.65
CA GLY A 35 3.28 -23.77 -27.12
C GLY A 35 4.56 -23.01 -26.87
N ILE A 36 4.51 -21.72 -27.17
CA ILE A 36 5.54 -20.73 -26.85
C ILE A 36 4.85 -19.51 -26.22
N VAL A 37 5.56 -18.81 -25.35
CA VAL A 37 5.21 -17.45 -24.89
C VAL A 37 6.23 -16.52 -25.50
N THR A 38 5.78 -15.55 -26.26
CA THR A 38 6.63 -14.58 -26.95
C THR A 38 6.86 -13.33 -26.09
N TYR A 39 7.85 -12.53 -26.45
CA TYR A 39 8.19 -11.30 -25.72
C TYR A 39 7.04 -10.28 -25.68
N ASP A 40 6.29 -10.14 -26.75
CA ASP A 40 5.12 -9.29 -26.84
C ASP A 40 3.98 -9.75 -25.92
N GLU A 41 3.70 -11.07 -25.87
CA GLU A 41 2.74 -11.64 -24.90
C GLU A 41 3.21 -11.42 -23.44
N ALA A 42 4.51 -11.52 -23.19
CA ALA A 42 5.08 -11.24 -21.87
C ALA A 42 4.92 -9.77 -21.47
N LEU A 43 5.01 -8.84 -22.42
CA LEU A 43 4.74 -7.40 -22.17
C LEU A 43 3.27 -7.18 -21.80
N ASP A 44 2.34 -7.80 -22.51
CA ASP A 44 0.89 -7.69 -22.21
C ASP A 44 0.58 -8.19 -20.80
N VAL A 45 1.17 -9.32 -20.37
CA VAL A 45 1.04 -9.83 -18.99
C VAL A 45 1.60 -8.84 -17.98
N THR A 46 2.76 -8.25 -18.24
CA THR A 46 3.38 -7.26 -17.35
C THR A 46 2.51 -6.01 -17.19
N GLU A 47 1.91 -5.53 -18.28
CA GLU A 47 1.01 -4.37 -18.27
C GLU A 47 -0.28 -4.69 -17.49
N GLU A 48 -0.87 -5.88 -17.70
CA GLU A 48 -2.06 -6.31 -16.96
C GLU A 48 -1.79 -6.41 -15.46
N GLU A 49 -0.66 -7.01 -15.04
CA GLU A 49 -0.27 -7.11 -13.63
C GLU A 49 -0.03 -5.76 -13.00
N SER A 50 0.73 -4.89 -13.67
CA SER A 50 0.99 -3.52 -13.19
C SER A 50 -0.30 -2.74 -12.98
N THR A 51 -1.24 -2.89 -13.92
CA THR A 51 -2.57 -2.26 -13.81
C THR A 51 -3.37 -2.85 -12.64
N GLU A 52 -3.36 -4.17 -12.45
CA GLU A 52 -4.06 -4.83 -11.36
C GLU A 52 -3.50 -4.40 -10.00
N ASP A 53 -2.18 -4.30 -9.86
CA ASP A 53 -1.53 -3.85 -8.63
C ASP A 53 -1.88 -2.39 -8.29
N GLN A 54 -1.90 -1.50 -9.27
CA GLN A 54 -2.34 -0.11 -9.07
C GLN A 54 -3.80 -0.03 -8.62
N LEU A 55 -4.69 -0.84 -9.21
CA LEU A 55 -6.11 -0.87 -8.82
C LEU A 55 -6.28 -1.42 -7.40
N LYS A 56 -5.53 -2.46 -7.02
CA LYS A 56 -5.54 -3.04 -5.67
C LYS A 56 -5.08 -2.03 -4.62
N LEU A 57 -4.01 -1.27 -4.88
CA LEU A 57 -3.55 -0.21 -4.00
C LEU A 57 -4.61 0.87 -3.76
N GLY A 58 -5.44 1.16 -4.77
CA GLY A 58 -6.58 2.06 -4.66
C GLY A 58 -7.85 1.45 -4.06
N GLY A 59 -7.83 0.16 -3.66
CA GLY A 59 -9.01 -0.56 -3.18
C GLY A 59 -10.09 -0.73 -4.27
N VAL A 60 -9.68 -0.73 -5.54
CA VAL A 60 -10.57 -0.88 -6.70
C VAL A 60 -10.51 -2.32 -7.20
N GLY A 61 -11.66 -2.91 -7.47
CA GLY A 61 -11.74 -4.25 -8.04
C GLY A 61 -11.18 -4.33 -9.48
N LYS A 62 -10.92 -5.57 -9.96
CA LYS A 62 -10.32 -5.82 -11.27
C LYS A 62 -11.13 -5.17 -12.41
N LEU A 63 -10.47 -4.35 -13.21
CA LEU A 63 -11.02 -3.75 -14.41
C LEU A 63 -10.74 -4.69 -15.59
N MET A 64 -11.80 -5.14 -16.27
CA MET A 64 -11.67 -5.91 -17.51
C MET A 64 -12.03 -5.00 -18.69
N GLY A 65 -11.03 -4.59 -19.44
CA GLY A 65 -11.16 -3.68 -20.58
C GLY A 65 -11.04 -2.19 -20.22
N SER A 66 -11.45 -1.33 -21.14
CA SER A 66 -11.30 0.12 -21.00
C SER A 66 -12.31 0.73 -20.02
N ILE A 67 -11.87 1.71 -19.23
CA ILE A 67 -12.74 2.53 -18.37
C ILE A 67 -13.82 3.23 -19.23
N LYS A 68 -13.44 3.68 -20.44
CA LYS A 68 -14.33 4.40 -21.35
C LYS A 68 -15.53 3.59 -21.77
N ASP A 69 -15.35 2.28 -21.95
CA ASP A 69 -16.40 1.37 -22.42
C ASP A 69 -17.13 0.69 -21.26
N SER A 70 -16.68 0.92 -20.04
CA SER A 70 -17.28 0.31 -18.83
C SER A 70 -18.58 1.00 -18.45
N THR A 71 -19.60 0.21 -18.11
CA THR A 71 -20.87 0.75 -17.61
C THR A 71 -20.72 1.37 -16.22
N ILE A 72 -21.53 2.39 -15.93
CA ILE A 72 -21.57 3.06 -14.62
C ILE A 72 -21.79 2.05 -13.49
N SER A 73 -22.71 1.09 -13.68
CA SER A 73 -22.99 0.04 -12.69
C SER A 73 -21.75 -0.82 -12.38
N ARG A 74 -20.93 -1.12 -13.38
CA ARG A 74 -19.69 -1.88 -13.18
C ARG A 74 -18.68 -1.08 -12.40
N LEU A 75 -18.44 0.18 -12.78
CA LEU A 75 -17.50 1.07 -12.07
C LEU A 75 -17.92 1.31 -10.62
N TYR A 76 -19.23 1.43 -10.36
CA TYR A 76 -19.78 1.53 -9.02
C TYR A 76 -19.50 0.26 -8.19
N LYS A 77 -19.81 -0.92 -8.72
CA LYS A 77 -19.60 -2.20 -8.02
C LYS A 77 -18.14 -2.47 -7.67
N MET A 78 -17.21 -2.05 -8.52
CA MET A 78 -15.75 -2.21 -8.28
C MET A 78 -15.25 -1.39 -7.09
N ARG A 79 -15.92 -0.32 -6.70
CA ARG A 79 -15.48 0.63 -5.68
C ARG A 79 -16.27 0.54 -4.38
N VAL A 80 -17.60 0.29 -4.47
CA VAL A 80 -18.50 0.40 -3.32
C VAL A 80 -18.15 -0.55 -2.19
N GLY A 81 -17.73 -1.78 -2.50
CA GLY A 81 -17.41 -2.78 -1.47
C GLY A 81 -16.32 -2.31 -0.52
N TRP A 82 -15.21 -1.78 -1.08
CA TRP A 82 -14.11 -1.24 -0.30
C TRP A 82 -14.51 0.00 0.51
N LEU A 83 -15.23 0.93 -0.11
CA LEU A 83 -15.69 2.15 0.57
C LEU A 83 -16.64 1.86 1.72
N VAL A 84 -17.55 0.91 1.57
CA VAL A 84 -18.46 0.47 2.64
C VAL A 84 -17.65 -0.17 3.78
N LEU A 85 -16.67 -1.01 3.47
CA LEU A 85 -15.78 -1.59 4.48
C LEU A 85 -15.05 -0.51 5.28
N LEU A 86 -14.55 0.54 4.63
CA LEU A 86 -13.91 1.68 5.28
C LEU A 86 -14.87 2.45 6.19
N VAL A 87 -16.14 2.62 5.81
CA VAL A 87 -17.16 3.25 6.67
C VAL A 87 -17.33 2.45 7.97
N PHE A 88 -17.44 1.12 7.90
CA PHE A 88 -17.50 0.28 9.09
C PHE A 88 -16.21 0.33 9.92
N GLY A 89 -15.04 0.37 9.27
CA GLY A 89 -13.77 0.55 9.95
C GLY A 89 -13.70 1.87 10.75
N ASN A 90 -14.25 2.95 10.18
CA ASN A 90 -14.30 4.25 10.84
C ASN A 90 -15.22 4.28 12.09
N VAL A 91 -16.17 3.35 12.23
CA VAL A 91 -16.98 3.21 13.46
C VAL A 91 -16.08 2.86 14.65
N PHE A 92 -15.07 2.00 14.47
CA PHE A 92 -14.11 1.67 15.53
C PHE A 92 -13.26 2.90 15.92
N SER A 93 -12.86 3.70 14.92
CA SER A 93 -12.16 4.97 15.18
C SER A 93 -13.04 5.95 15.97
N GLY A 94 -14.31 6.07 15.60
CA GLY A 94 -15.29 6.87 16.31
C GLY A 94 -15.53 6.41 17.75
N ALA A 95 -15.59 5.10 17.98
CA ALA A 95 -15.71 4.52 19.33
C ALA A 95 -14.47 4.83 20.19
N GLY A 96 -13.27 4.81 19.61
CA GLY A 96 -12.05 5.24 20.30
C GLY A 96 -12.11 6.72 20.71
N ILE A 97 -12.56 7.61 19.83
CA ILE A 97 -12.73 9.04 20.14
C ILE A 97 -13.77 9.22 21.24
N ALA A 98 -14.91 8.54 21.18
CA ALA A 98 -15.96 8.61 22.18
C ALA A 98 -15.49 8.15 23.58
N HIS A 99 -14.61 7.13 23.63
CA HIS A 99 -14.05 6.68 24.90
C HIS A 99 -13.21 7.74 25.63
N PHE A 100 -12.58 8.64 24.87
CA PHE A 100 -11.74 9.73 25.40
C PHE A 100 -12.41 11.10 25.29
N GLU A 101 -13.76 11.16 25.15
CA GLU A 101 -14.50 12.40 24.90
C GLU A 101 -14.25 13.45 25.99
N ASP A 102 -14.30 13.07 27.28
CA ASP A 102 -14.05 13.97 28.38
C ASP A 102 -12.64 14.57 28.36
N LEU A 103 -11.63 13.77 28.02
CA LEU A 103 -10.25 14.23 27.88
C LEU A 103 -10.11 15.22 26.71
N ILE A 104 -10.71 14.89 25.57
CA ILE A 104 -10.70 15.76 24.39
C ILE A 104 -11.45 17.07 24.68
N ALA A 105 -12.58 17.00 25.36
CA ALA A 105 -13.36 18.19 25.77
C ALA A 105 -12.55 19.09 26.70
N SER A 106 -11.72 18.54 27.58
CA SER A 106 -10.84 19.32 28.45
C SER A 106 -9.72 20.07 27.70
N MET A 107 -9.34 19.55 26.52
CA MET A 107 -8.26 20.08 25.68
C MET A 107 -8.72 20.26 24.22
N VAL A 108 -9.70 21.12 23.99
CA VAL A 108 -10.33 21.36 22.67
C VAL A 108 -9.30 21.68 21.57
N ALA A 109 -8.14 22.25 21.94
CA ALA A 109 -7.04 22.50 21.00
C ALA A 109 -6.53 21.22 20.27
N LEU A 110 -6.66 20.03 20.89
CA LEU A 110 -6.28 18.75 20.29
C LEU A 110 -7.15 18.39 19.08
N VAL A 111 -8.43 18.78 19.10
CA VAL A 111 -9.37 18.49 18.00
C VAL A 111 -8.88 19.05 16.66
N PHE A 112 -8.18 20.20 16.70
CA PHE A 112 -7.58 20.80 15.51
C PHE A 112 -6.53 19.88 14.84
N PHE A 113 -5.84 19.08 15.63
CA PHE A 113 -4.77 18.21 15.14
C PHE A 113 -5.26 16.82 14.69
N LEU A 114 -6.48 16.40 15.06
CA LEU A 114 -6.99 15.07 14.71
C LEU A 114 -6.95 14.78 13.20
N PRO A 115 -7.46 15.65 12.31
CA PRO A 115 -7.40 15.38 10.87
C PRO A 115 -5.97 15.26 10.37
N LEU A 116 -5.06 16.11 10.83
CA LEU A 116 -3.66 16.12 10.43
C LEU A 116 -2.92 14.86 10.89
N LEU A 117 -3.16 14.40 12.11
CA LEU A 117 -2.56 13.19 12.66
C LEU A 117 -3.07 11.95 11.92
N VAL A 118 -4.39 11.83 11.72
CA VAL A 118 -5.00 10.68 11.04
C VAL A 118 -4.51 10.59 9.58
N ASP A 119 -4.53 11.70 8.86
CA ASP A 119 -4.08 11.78 7.47
C ASP A 119 -2.59 11.43 7.33
N SER A 120 -1.75 11.92 8.25
CA SER A 120 -0.32 11.63 8.26
C SER A 120 -0.01 10.13 8.40
N GLY A 121 -0.76 9.42 9.27
CA GLY A 121 -0.61 7.98 9.42
C GLY A 121 -1.04 7.20 8.17
N GLY A 122 -2.15 7.60 7.56
CA GLY A 122 -2.64 7.03 6.30
C GLY A 122 -1.66 7.23 5.15
N ASN A 123 -1.12 8.44 5.02
CA ASN A 123 -0.14 8.76 3.98
C ASN A 123 1.18 7.98 4.18
N ALA A 124 1.69 7.89 5.40
CA ALA A 124 2.89 7.11 5.71
C ALA A 124 2.70 5.62 5.36
N GLY A 125 1.56 5.04 5.77
CA GLY A 125 1.23 3.65 5.45
C GLY A 125 1.08 3.41 3.95
N SER A 126 0.43 4.32 3.23
CA SER A 126 0.27 4.23 1.77
C SER A 126 1.61 4.31 1.02
N GLN A 127 2.54 5.17 1.47
CA GLN A 127 3.88 5.25 0.90
C GLN A 127 4.67 3.96 1.13
N SER A 128 4.62 3.41 2.35
CA SER A 128 5.27 2.13 2.69
C SER A 128 4.70 0.99 1.83
N ALA A 129 3.37 0.86 1.77
CA ALA A 129 2.70 -0.15 0.94
C ALA A 129 3.11 -0.05 -0.54
N THR A 130 3.14 1.16 -1.10
CA THR A 130 3.52 1.38 -2.50
C THR A 130 4.95 0.92 -2.78
N LEU A 131 5.89 1.24 -1.88
CA LEU A 131 7.29 0.82 -2.04
C LEU A 131 7.46 -0.69 -1.93
N VAL A 132 6.73 -1.32 -1.01
CA VAL A 132 6.80 -2.78 -0.79
C VAL A 132 6.18 -3.54 -1.96
N VAL A 133 5.00 -3.13 -2.42
CA VAL A 133 4.34 -3.75 -3.59
C VAL A 133 5.25 -3.66 -4.81
N ARG A 134 5.84 -2.50 -5.07
CA ARG A 134 6.81 -2.33 -6.16
C ARG A 134 8.02 -3.27 -6.01
N ALA A 135 8.63 -3.32 -4.82
CA ALA A 135 9.81 -4.12 -4.58
C ALA A 135 9.55 -5.63 -4.72
N LEU A 136 8.33 -6.08 -4.37
CA LEU A 136 7.89 -7.46 -4.59
C LEU A 136 7.62 -7.74 -6.07
N ALA A 137 6.92 -6.84 -6.76
CA ALA A 137 6.59 -6.96 -8.18
C ALA A 137 7.85 -6.99 -9.08
N THR A 138 8.87 -6.19 -8.74
CA THR A 138 10.15 -6.17 -9.47
C THR A 138 11.12 -7.30 -9.07
N GLY A 139 10.77 -8.10 -8.06
CA GLY A 139 11.63 -9.17 -7.56
C GLY A 139 12.87 -8.69 -6.81
N GLU A 140 12.97 -7.39 -6.49
CA GLU A 140 14.06 -6.82 -5.69
C GLU A 140 14.12 -7.44 -4.29
N VAL A 141 12.94 -7.82 -3.76
CA VAL A 141 12.76 -8.38 -2.42
C VAL A 141 11.96 -9.66 -2.48
N LYS A 142 12.34 -10.63 -1.64
CA LYS A 142 11.62 -11.89 -1.47
C LYS A 142 10.91 -11.90 -0.11
N ARG A 143 9.85 -12.68 0.02
CA ARG A 143 9.11 -12.83 1.30
C ARG A 143 9.99 -13.18 2.50
N ARG A 144 11.14 -13.85 2.29
CA ARG A 144 12.10 -14.19 3.35
C ARG A 144 12.86 -12.98 3.90
N ASP A 145 12.91 -11.88 3.15
CA ASP A 145 13.67 -10.68 3.51
C ASP A 145 12.84 -9.71 4.38
N TRP A 146 11.64 -10.13 4.76
CA TRP A 146 10.65 -9.32 5.47
C TRP A 146 11.17 -8.66 6.75
N LEU A 147 11.93 -9.39 7.58
CA LEU A 147 12.51 -8.82 8.81
C LEU A 147 13.51 -7.70 8.54
N GLN A 148 14.29 -7.82 7.47
CA GLN A 148 15.22 -6.77 7.06
C GLN A 148 14.48 -5.54 6.55
N MET A 149 13.40 -5.75 5.79
CA MET A 149 12.52 -4.65 5.33
C MET A 149 11.88 -3.94 6.52
N LEU A 150 11.34 -4.70 7.47
CA LEU A 150 10.73 -4.14 8.68
C LEU A 150 11.72 -3.27 9.47
N GLY A 151 12.97 -3.73 9.64
CA GLY A 151 14.00 -2.95 10.33
C GLY A 151 14.33 -1.63 9.61
N LYS A 152 14.43 -1.66 8.28
CA LYS A 152 14.64 -0.46 7.47
C LYS A 152 13.44 0.48 7.56
N GLU A 153 12.23 -0.06 7.39
CA GLU A 153 11.00 0.74 7.44
C GLU A 153 10.81 1.41 8.80
N CYS A 154 11.00 0.68 9.91
CA CYS A 154 10.96 1.28 11.25
C CYS A 154 11.94 2.45 11.41
N THR A 155 13.15 2.32 10.84
CA THR A 155 14.17 3.39 10.91
C THR A 155 13.72 4.62 10.09
N VAL A 156 13.25 4.40 8.86
CA VAL A 156 12.74 5.48 7.99
C VAL A 156 11.52 6.14 8.61
N ALA A 157 10.56 5.33 9.10
CA ALA A 157 9.34 5.83 9.74
C ALA A 157 9.65 6.65 11.00
N LEU A 158 10.65 6.26 11.79
CA LEU A 158 11.10 7.03 12.94
C LEU A 158 11.66 8.39 12.51
N LEU A 159 12.51 8.43 11.49
CA LEU A 159 13.07 9.68 10.97
C LEU A 159 11.99 10.60 10.39
N LEU A 160 11.05 10.05 9.61
CA LEU A 160 9.90 10.79 9.09
C LEU A 160 9.03 11.31 10.23
N GLY A 161 8.69 10.44 11.18
CA GLY A 161 7.89 10.80 12.35
C GLY A 161 8.52 11.92 13.18
N LEU A 162 9.83 11.88 13.43
CA LEU A 162 10.55 12.94 14.13
C LEU A 162 10.55 14.26 13.35
N THR A 163 10.74 14.21 12.04
CA THR A 163 10.70 15.39 11.18
C THR A 163 9.32 16.04 11.18
N MET A 164 8.27 15.24 11.02
CA MET A 164 6.89 15.71 11.06
C MET A 164 6.49 16.18 12.46
N ALA A 165 6.95 15.49 13.51
CA ALA A 165 6.72 15.90 14.90
C ALA A 165 7.31 17.27 15.19
N ALA A 166 8.52 17.59 14.71
CA ALA A 166 9.12 18.92 14.87
C ALA A 166 8.26 20.01 14.21
N ALA A 167 7.74 19.75 13.01
CA ALA A 167 6.86 20.67 12.31
C ALA A 167 5.53 20.88 13.07
N VAL A 168 4.89 19.78 13.51
CA VAL A 168 3.62 19.85 14.23
C VAL A 168 3.77 20.43 15.63
N ALA A 169 4.88 20.15 16.31
CA ALA A 169 5.18 20.73 17.62
C ALA A 169 5.24 22.26 17.58
N SER A 170 5.79 22.84 16.51
CA SER A 170 5.84 24.30 16.35
C SER A 170 4.43 24.92 16.28
N ILE A 171 3.52 24.27 15.54
CA ILE A 171 2.11 24.66 15.43
C ILE A 171 1.40 24.44 16.79
N GLY A 172 1.66 23.30 17.45
CA GLY A 172 1.10 22.97 18.76
C GLY A 172 1.48 23.97 19.83
N TRP A 173 2.75 24.38 19.83
CA TRP A 173 3.24 25.41 20.76
C TRP A 173 2.52 26.74 20.59
N TRP A 174 2.38 27.18 19.35
CA TRP A 174 1.69 28.45 19.05
C TRP A 174 0.19 28.42 19.41
N ARG A 175 -0.47 27.27 19.22
CA ARG A 175 -1.92 27.13 19.35
C ARG A 175 -2.37 26.77 20.78
N GLY A 176 -1.60 26.02 21.54
CA GLY A 176 -2.00 25.48 22.83
C GLY A 176 -0.89 25.35 23.87
N GLY A 177 0.30 25.88 23.56
CA GLY A 177 1.42 25.86 24.49
C GLY A 177 2.21 24.55 24.50
N PRO A 178 3.16 24.41 25.44
CA PRO A 178 4.12 23.31 25.45
C PRO A 178 3.48 21.93 25.66
N GLU A 179 2.40 21.84 26.41
CA GLU A 179 1.71 20.56 26.68
C GLU A 179 1.08 20.01 25.41
N ILE A 180 0.36 20.83 24.65
CA ILE A 180 -0.24 20.44 23.36
C ILE A 180 0.87 20.09 22.36
N ALA A 181 1.95 20.89 22.30
CA ALA A 181 3.08 20.62 21.43
C ALA A 181 3.70 19.23 21.70
N ALA A 182 3.91 18.89 22.97
CA ALA A 182 4.48 17.60 23.36
C ALA A 182 3.56 16.42 22.99
N VAL A 183 2.27 16.54 23.26
CA VAL A 183 1.27 15.50 22.95
C VAL A 183 1.18 15.28 21.45
N VAL A 184 1.01 16.33 20.65
CA VAL A 184 0.87 16.16 19.18
C VAL A 184 2.16 15.68 18.53
N ALA A 185 3.33 16.10 19.03
CA ALA A 185 4.62 15.61 18.54
C ALA A 185 4.82 14.12 18.80
N ALA A 186 4.59 13.67 20.05
CA ALA A 186 4.69 12.26 20.41
C ALA A 186 3.69 11.41 19.61
N THR A 187 2.44 11.87 19.48
CA THR A 187 1.40 11.19 18.71
C THR A 187 1.78 11.10 17.23
N MET A 188 2.38 12.16 16.65
CA MET A 188 2.85 12.15 15.24
C MET A 188 3.89 11.06 15.01
N VAL A 189 4.90 10.93 15.87
CA VAL A 189 5.92 9.86 15.75
C VAL A 189 5.26 8.48 15.80
N LEU A 190 4.37 8.26 16.77
CA LEU A 190 3.70 6.97 16.93
C LEU A 190 2.81 6.62 15.74
N ILE A 191 2.01 7.57 15.25
CA ILE A 191 1.07 7.36 14.14
C ILE A 191 1.85 7.05 12.85
N VAL A 192 2.91 7.80 12.54
CA VAL A 192 3.74 7.56 11.35
C VAL A 192 4.40 6.19 11.43
N LEU A 193 4.96 5.84 12.59
CA LEU A 193 5.62 4.55 12.78
C LEU A 193 4.64 3.38 12.65
N VAL A 194 3.49 3.46 13.31
CA VAL A 194 2.45 2.42 13.23
C VAL A 194 1.86 2.35 11.82
N GLY A 195 1.56 3.49 11.20
CA GLY A 195 1.05 3.56 9.83
C GLY A 195 1.99 2.90 8.82
N SER A 196 3.29 3.24 8.86
CA SER A 196 4.30 2.64 7.98
C SER A 196 4.44 1.13 8.19
N VAL A 197 4.44 0.66 9.45
CA VAL A 197 4.52 -0.78 9.75
C VAL A 197 3.28 -1.52 9.24
N ILE A 198 2.08 -0.94 9.40
CA ILE A 198 0.84 -1.53 8.85
C ILE A 198 0.89 -1.56 7.31
N GLY A 199 1.42 -0.51 6.68
CA GLY A 199 1.59 -0.46 5.22
C GLY A 199 2.56 -1.49 4.66
N LEU A 200 3.50 -1.98 5.49
CA LEU A 200 4.44 -3.04 5.13
C LEU A 200 3.79 -4.45 5.18
N LEU A 201 2.74 -4.65 5.97
CA LEU A 201 2.09 -5.95 6.20
C LEU A 201 1.11 -6.32 5.09
#